data_7e7fd8a8adf713d90cfd71964ae7400e
#
_entry.id   7e7fd8a8adf713d90cfd71964ae7400e
#
_cell.length_a   1.000
_cell.length_b   1.000
_cell.length_c   1.000
_cell.angle_alpha   90.00
_cell.angle_beta   90.00
_cell.angle_gamma   90.00
#
_symmetry.space_group_name_H-M   'P 1'
#
loop_
_entity.id
_entity.type
_entity.pdbx_description
1 polymer ?
#
loop_
_entity_poly.entity_id
_entity_poly.type
_entity_poly.pdbx_seq_one_letter_code
_entity_poly.pdbx_strand_id
1 'polypeptide(L)'
;MNLKQSLPILLPALIAFGCKDNNKQEEKNEAYEDSIAQQDTIKYHSEPLITDHFTADPSAHVFEDKIFIYPSHDWDSGEPEMDDGNHFNMKDYHVYSMDDPDGEVTDHGEVLNVEDVAWAKRQMWAPDAAEKDGKYYLFFPAKDKDDIFRIGVAISDKPEGPFTPEEQPIEGSYSIDPAVYKDTDGEYYMYFGGIWGGQLQRWQTGEFVEEDEYPADDEPALSPKIAKMSDDLLSFAEEPKDVEILDENGEPITTGDNDRRFFEAAWVHQYNGKYYFSYSTGDTHNIAYAIGDSPYGPFTYQGVILEPVVGWTNHHSIVEYEGKWYLFYHDSSLSDGKTYLRSMKMMEIEYDEDGKIKTMQSYTELD
;
A
#
# COMPACT_ATOMS: atom_id res chain seq x y z
N MET A 1 -59.65 70.30 -21.33
CA MET A 1 -59.26 69.30 -20.37
C MET A 1 -58.93 68.06 -21.19
N ASN A 2 -57.68 67.93 -21.61
CA ASN A 2 -57.22 66.88 -22.53
C ASN A 2 -56.20 66.03 -21.83
N LEU A 3 -56.55 64.79 -21.65
CA LEU A 3 -55.61 63.74 -21.27
C LEU A 3 -54.74 63.38 -22.49
N LYS A 4 -53.41 63.46 -22.37
CA LYS A 4 -52.47 62.88 -23.26
C LYS A 4 -52.04 61.54 -22.68
N GLN A 5 -52.36 60.44 -23.42
CA GLN A 5 -51.84 59.13 -23.20
C GLN A 5 -50.46 59.07 -23.79
N SER A 6 -49.48 58.66 -23.03
CA SER A 6 -48.13 58.31 -23.53
C SER A 6 -47.98 56.80 -23.50
N LEU A 7 -47.66 56.22 -24.67
CA LEU A 7 -47.35 54.82 -24.94
C LEU A 7 -45.94 54.52 -24.49
N PRO A 8 -45.65 53.39 -23.84
CA PRO A 8 -44.29 52.97 -23.55
C PRO A 8 -43.70 52.18 -24.74
N ILE A 9 -42.51 52.60 -25.13
CA ILE A 9 -41.64 51.90 -26.10
C ILE A 9 -41.12 50.65 -25.46
N LEU A 10 -41.46 49.44 -26.02
CA LEU A 10 -40.83 48.19 -25.67
C LEU A 10 -39.49 48.10 -26.42
N LEU A 11 -38.38 48.05 -25.68
CA LEU A 11 -37.06 47.62 -26.17
C LEU A 11 -37.00 46.12 -26.11
N PRO A 12 -36.55 45.39 -27.12
CA PRO A 12 -36.31 43.94 -27.03
C PRO A 12 -35.02 43.69 -26.24
N ALA A 13 -35.15 42.94 -25.16
CA ALA A 13 -33.99 42.40 -24.44
C ALA A 13 -33.33 41.30 -25.33
N LEU A 14 -32.13 41.57 -25.82
CA LEU A 14 -31.25 40.53 -26.36
C LEU A 14 -30.82 39.61 -25.20
N ILE A 15 -31.33 38.40 -25.19
CA ILE A 15 -30.85 37.34 -24.31
C ILE A 15 -29.56 36.81 -24.94
N ALA A 16 -28.43 37.16 -24.35
CA ALA A 16 -27.16 36.52 -24.66
C ALA A 16 -27.13 35.14 -23.95
N PHE A 17 -27.61 34.11 -24.59
CA PHE A 17 -27.31 32.72 -24.28
C PHE A 17 -26.13 32.28 -25.11
N GLY A 18 -25.08 31.79 -24.47
CA GLY A 18 -24.09 30.98 -25.15
C GLY A 18 -22.65 31.45 -25.06
N CYS A 19 -21.98 31.34 -23.90
CA CYS A 19 -20.52 31.32 -23.82
C CYS A 19 -19.99 30.60 -22.55
N LYS A 20 -20.81 29.84 -21.83
CA LYS A 20 -20.30 29.07 -20.67
C LYS A 20 -20.09 27.58 -20.93
N ASP A 21 -20.72 27.02 -21.95
CA ASP A 21 -20.60 25.58 -22.23
C ASP A 21 -19.40 25.24 -23.15
N ASN A 22 -18.99 26.18 -24.00
CA ASN A 22 -17.85 25.97 -24.91
C ASN A 22 -16.52 25.92 -24.15
N ASN A 23 -16.31 26.76 -23.13
CA ASN A 23 -15.06 26.76 -22.34
C ASN A 23 -14.86 25.46 -21.56
N LYS A 24 -15.93 24.91 -20.98
CA LYS A 24 -15.84 23.62 -20.27
C LYS A 24 -15.60 22.42 -21.20
N GLN A 25 -16.04 22.52 -22.45
CA GLN A 25 -15.82 21.49 -23.43
C GLN A 25 -14.40 21.59 -24.02
N GLU A 26 -13.88 22.81 -24.19
CA GLU A 26 -12.50 23.06 -24.61
C GLU A 26 -11.51 22.63 -23.51
N GLU A 27 -11.75 22.99 -22.24
CA GLU A 27 -10.93 22.54 -21.09
C GLU A 27 -10.92 21.00 -20.94
N LYS A 28 -12.06 20.33 -21.17
CA LYS A 28 -12.12 18.86 -21.14
C LYS A 28 -11.42 18.23 -22.35
N ASN A 29 -11.49 18.85 -23.52
CA ASN A 29 -10.80 18.35 -24.70
C ASN A 29 -9.28 18.59 -24.58
N GLU A 30 -8.83 19.73 -24.06
CA GLU A 30 -7.42 19.98 -23.77
C GLU A 30 -6.88 18.99 -22.71
N ALA A 31 -7.60 18.75 -21.62
CA ALA A 31 -7.21 17.77 -20.61
C ALA A 31 -7.19 16.33 -21.16
N TYR A 32 -8.09 15.99 -22.09
CA TYR A 32 -8.11 14.69 -22.75
C TYR A 32 -7.00 14.55 -23.77
N GLU A 33 -6.70 15.60 -24.56
CA GLU A 33 -5.57 15.63 -25.50
C GLU A 33 -4.22 15.63 -24.77
N ASP A 34 -4.11 16.31 -23.60
CA ASP A 34 -2.93 16.28 -22.76
C ASP A 34 -2.73 14.89 -22.13
N SER A 35 -3.79 14.21 -21.70
CA SER A 35 -3.71 12.84 -21.17
C SER A 35 -3.30 11.83 -22.23
N ILE A 36 -3.82 11.95 -23.46
CA ILE A 36 -3.38 11.11 -24.59
C ILE A 36 -1.92 11.39 -24.94
N ALA A 37 -1.50 12.67 -24.97
CA ALA A 37 -0.12 13.05 -25.26
C ALA A 37 0.85 12.54 -24.20
N GLN A 38 0.41 12.45 -22.93
CA GLN A 38 1.20 11.93 -21.84
C GLN A 38 1.29 10.39 -21.89
N GLN A 39 0.25 9.68 -22.31
CA GLN A 39 0.30 8.23 -22.55
C GLN A 39 1.26 7.84 -23.68
N ASP A 40 1.40 8.66 -24.72
CA ASP A 40 2.34 8.41 -25.83
C ASP A 40 3.83 8.64 -25.45
N THR A 41 4.11 9.23 -24.28
CA THR A 41 5.47 9.53 -23.80
C THR A 41 5.99 8.56 -22.72
N ILE A 42 5.16 7.63 -22.25
CA ILE A 42 5.52 6.67 -21.21
C ILE A 42 5.32 5.25 -21.72
N LYS A 43 6.35 4.42 -21.56
CA LYS A 43 6.27 2.98 -21.79
C LYS A 43 6.29 2.27 -20.44
N TYR A 44 5.17 1.68 -20.06
CA TYR A 44 5.10 0.82 -18.87
C TYR A 44 5.79 -0.52 -19.11
N HIS A 45 6.43 -1.08 -18.09
CA HIS A 45 7.12 -2.37 -18.15
C HIS A 45 6.25 -3.53 -17.68
N SER A 46 5.12 -3.23 -17.04
CA SER A 46 4.10 -4.19 -16.62
C SER A 46 2.72 -3.57 -16.75
N GLU A 47 1.76 -4.38 -17.16
CA GLU A 47 0.35 -4.00 -17.23
C GLU A 47 -0.37 -4.27 -15.90
N PRO A 48 -1.47 -3.58 -15.58
CA PRO A 48 -2.33 -3.93 -14.47
C PRO A 48 -2.80 -5.38 -14.54
N LEU A 49 -2.69 -6.10 -13.42
CA LEU A 49 -3.16 -7.49 -13.33
C LEU A 49 -4.67 -7.61 -13.46
N ILE A 50 -5.39 -6.59 -13.02
CA ILE A 50 -6.84 -6.44 -13.22
C ILE A 50 -7.17 -4.97 -13.53
N THR A 51 -8.30 -4.75 -14.22
CA THR A 51 -8.75 -3.41 -14.65
C THR A 51 -10.18 -3.09 -14.26
N ASP A 52 -10.92 -4.06 -13.72
CA ASP A 52 -12.32 -3.89 -13.33
C ASP A 52 -12.48 -3.23 -11.96
N HIS A 53 -11.45 -3.36 -11.11
CA HIS A 53 -11.35 -2.73 -9.81
C HIS A 53 -10.01 -2.01 -9.67
N PHE A 54 -9.96 -1.00 -8.81
CA PHE A 54 -8.70 -0.40 -8.37
C PHE A 54 -8.20 -1.17 -7.15
N THR A 55 -6.95 -1.60 -7.19
CA THR A 55 -6.32 -2.43 -6.16
C THR A 55 -4.93 -1.95 -5.84
N ALA A 56 -4.55 -2.02 -4.59
CA ALA A 56 -3.25 -1.55 -4.13
C ALA A 56 -2.61 -2.50 -3.13
N ASP A 57 -1.40 -2.20 -2.71
CA ASP A 57 -0.72 -2.84 -1.59
C ASP A 57 -0.75 -4.38 -1.72
N PRO A 58 -0.33 -4.96 -2.86
CA PRO A 58 -0.54 -6.37 -3.13
C PRO A 58 0.33 -7.24 -2.22
N SER A 59 -0.29 -7.99 -1.32
CA SER A 59 0.36 -9.05 -0.56
C SER A 59 0.17 -10.38 -1.29
N ALA A 60 1.23 -10.92 -1.89
CA ALA A 60 1.22 -12.14 -2.67
C ALA A 60 1.86 -13.30 -1.90
N HIS A 61 1.22 -14.47 -1.96
CA HIS A 61 1.68 -15.70 -1.34
C HIS A 61 1.45 -16.89 -2.25
N VAL A 62 2.28 -17.93 -2.11
CA VAL A 62 2.05 -19.21 -2.77
C VAL A 62 1.36 -20.14 -1.78
N PHE A 63 0.09 -20.43 -2.03
CA PHE A 63 -0.69 -21.42 -1.31
C PHE A 63 -1.23 -22.45 -2.29
N GLU A 64 -1.24 -23.74 -1.92
CA GLU A 64 -1.81 -24.80 -2.76
C GLU A 64 -1.28 -24.81 -4.21
N ASP A 65 0.02 -24.52 -4.38
CA ASP A 65 0.71 -24.42 -5.67
C ASP A 65 0.20 -23.32 -6.61
N LYS A 66 -0.49 -22.30 -6.08
CA LYS A 66 -0.99 -21.11 -6.79
C LYS A 66 -0.54 -19.83 -6.11
N ILE A 67 -0.52 -18.75 -6.86
CA ILE A 67 -0.29 -17.42 -6.30
C ILE A 67 -1.64 -16.83 -5.90
N PHE A 68 -1.79 -16.50 -4.61
CA PHE A 68 -2.90 -15.73 -4.06
C PHE A 68 -2.43 -14.32 -3.75
N ILE A 69 -3.26 -13.33 -4.06
CA ILE A 69 -2.97 -11.92 -3.86
C ILE A 69 -4.07 -11.31 -3.00
N TYR A 70 -3.66 -10.64 -1.94
CA TYR A 70 -4.52 -9.98 -0.96
C TYR A 70 -4.24 -8.46 -1.01
N PRO A 71 -4.90 -7.71 -1.88
CA PRO A 71 -4.68 -6.27 -1.99
C PRO A 71 -5.66 -5.46 -1.14
N SER A 72 -5.36 -4.19 -0.96
CA SER A 72 -6.37 -3.17 -0.64
C SER A 72 -7.31 -2.96 -1.82
N HIS A 73 -8.58 -2.64 -1.55
CA HIS A 73 -9.55 -2.28 -2.56
C HIS A 73 -9.79 -0.77 -2.57
N ASP A 74 -9.20 -0.10 -3.54
CA ASP A 74 -9.32 1.35 -3.72
C ASP A 74 -10.67 1.72 -4.35
N TRP A 75 -11.25 2.82 -3.91
CA TRP A 75 -12.43 3.40 -4.51
C TRP A 75 -12.48 4.91 -4.30
N ASP A 76 -13.16 5.63 -5.21
CA ASP A 76 -13.30 7.08 -5.11
C ASP A 76 -14.34 7.45 -4.05
N SER A 77 -13.88 7.76 -2.85
CA SER A 77 -14.71 8.16 -1.72
C SER A 77 -15.18 9.62 -1.79
N GLY A 78 -14.60 10.41 -2.70
CA GLY A 78 -14.83 11.86 -2.79
C GLY A 78 -14.16 12.69 -1.70
N GLU A 79 -13.34 12.08 -0.83
CA GLU A 79 -12.54 12.77 0.16
C GLU A 79 -11.35 13.47 -0.51
N PRO A 80 -10.97 14.69 -0.09
CA PRO A 80 -9.82 15.38 -0.65
C PRO A 80 -8.51 14.70 -0.26
N GLU A 81 -7.52 14.76 -1.15
CA GLU A 81 -6.17 14.28 -0.86
C GLU A 81 -5.52 15.14 0.24
N MET A 82 -5.05 14.48 1.31
CA MET A 82 -4.40 15.11 2.47
C MET A 82 -3.39 14.15 3.11
N ASP A 83 -2.41 14.69 3.84
CA ASP A 83 -1.33 13.93 4.49
C ASP A 83 -1.82 12.96 5.59
N ASP A 84 -3.05 13.15 6.09
CA ASP A 84 -3.67 12.24 7.06
C ASP A 84 -4.22 10.94 6.44
N GLY A 85 -4.15 10.82 5.11
CA GLY A 85 -4.56 9.62 4.37
C GLY A 85 -6.06 9.35 4.37
N ASN A 86 -6.92 10.30 4.74
CA ASN A 86 -8.38 10.08 4.80
C ASN A 86 -9.01 9.76 3.44
N HIS A 87 -8.38 10.18 2.34
CA HIS A 87 -8.81 9.85 0.98
C HIS A 87 -8.61 8.36 0.62
N PHE A 88 -7.70 7.64 1.30
CA PHE A 88 -7.58 6.19 1.22
C PHE A 88 -8.64 5.54 2.14
N ASN A 89 -9.90 5.67 1.77
CA ASN A 89 -11.03 5.25 2.61
C ASN A 89 -11.55 3.86 2.22
N MET A 90 -10.64 2.87 2.12
CA MET A 90 -10.97 1.48 1.81
C MET A 90 -11.83 0.86 2.91
N LYS A 91 -12.72 -0.05 2.54
CA LYS A 91 -13.73 -0.63 3.44
C LYS A 91 -13.86 -2.15 3.35
N ASP A 92 -13.26 -2.77 2.36
CA ASP A 92 -13.37 -4.20 2.11
C ASP A 92 -12.09 -4.75 1.48
N TYR A 93 -11.98 -6.07 1.45
CA TYR A 93 -10.93 -6.79 0.74
C TYR A 93 -11.54 -7.77 -0.25
N HIS A 94 -10.90 -7.87 -1.42
CA HIS A 94 -11.03 -8.95 -2.38
C HIS A 94 -9.82 -9.85 -2.32
N VAL A 95 -9.96 -11.09 -2.73
CA VAL A 95 -8.84 -12.01 -2.96
C VAL A 95 -8.78 -12.37 -4.43
N TYR A 96 -7.56 -12.38 -4.95
CA TYR A 96 -7.29 -12.77 -6.32
C TYR A 96 -6.34 -13.97 -6.34
N SER A 97 -6.41 -14.78 -7.39
CA SER A 97 -5.44 -15.85 -7.61
C SER A 97 -5.08 -16.03 -9.06
N MET A 98 -3.90 -16.61 -9.28
CA MET A 98 -3.42 -17.01 -10.59
C MET A 98 -2.70 -18.38 -10.47
N ASP A 99 -2.90 -19.24 -11.47
CA ASP A 99 -2.29 -20.58 -11.49
C ASP A 99 -0.77 -20.50 -11.72
N ASP A 100 -0.32 -19.51 -12.45
CA ASP A 100 1.07 -19.20 -12.72
C ASP A 100 1.23 -17.70 -13.06
N PRO A 101 2.46 -17.14 -13.07
CA PRO A 101 2.69 -15.69 -13.31
C PRO A 101 2.23 -15.19 -14.68
N ASP A 102 2.08 -16.04 -15.68
CA ASP A 102 1.58 -15.69 -17.01
C ASP A 102 0.07 -16.02 -17.16
N GLY A 103 -0.57 -16.54 -16.08
CA GLY A 103 -1.95 -16.99 -16.07
C GLY A 103 -2.97 -15.86 -15.97
N GLU A 104 -4.23 -16.19 -16.22
CA GLU A 104 -5.35 -15.28 -15.96
C GLU A 104 -5.55 -15.10 -14.46
N VAL A 105 -5.85 -13.86 -14.05
CA VAL A 105 -6.19 -13.54 -12.67
C VAL A 105 -7.66 -13.84 -12.43
N THR A 106 -7.94 -14.65 -11.41
CA THR A 106 -9.30 -14.95 -10.94
C THR A 106 -9.65 -14.06 -9.76
N ASP A 107 -10.72 -13.28 -9.85
CA ASP A 107 -11.32 -12.54 -8.73
C ASP A 107 -12.29 -13.47 -7.96
N HIS A 108 -12.03 -13.66 -6.65
CA HIS A 108 -12.87 -14.44 -5.75
C HIS A 108 -13.96 -13.60 -5.07
N GLY A 109 -13.98 -12.29 -5.33
CA GLY A 109 -14.94 -11.35 -4.78
C GLY A 109 -14.58 -10.82 -3.39
N GLU A 110 -15.49 -10.09 -2.78
CA GLU A 110 -15.35 -9.55 -1.42
C GLU A 110 -15.26 -10.68 -0.40
N VAL A 111 -14.24 -10.65 0.45
CA VAL A 111 -13.95 -11.69 1.44
C VAL A 111 -14.04 -11.21 2.88
N LEU A 112 -13.98 -9.91 3.11
CA LEU A 112 -14.13 -9.25 4.41
C LEU A 112 -14.53 -7.78 4.20
N ASN A 113 -15.49 -7.29 4.98
CA ASN A 113 -15.92 -5.90 4.96
C ASN A 113 -15.79 -5.27 6.36
N VAL A 114 -15.50 -3.97 6.43
CA VAL A 114 -15.36 -3.25 7.71
C VAL A 114 -16.64 -3.34 8.57
N GLU A 115 -17.81 -3.48 7.95
CA GLU A 115 -19.09 -3.64 8.65
C GLU A 115 -19.17 -4.95 9.45
N ASP A 116 -18.39 -5.97 9.08
CA ASP A 116 -18.31 -7.26 9.76
C ASP A 116 -17.32 -7.26 10.92
N VAL A 117 -16.49 -6.22 11.05
CA VAL A 117 -15.42 -6.10 12.06
C VAL A 117 -15.91 -5.28 13.25
N ALA A 118 -16.24 -5.94 14.36
CA ALA A 118 -16.90 -5.33 15.52
C ALA A 118 -16.19 -4.13 16.14
N TRP A 119 -14.85 -4.10 16.09
CA TRP A 119 -13.99 -3.07 16.67
C TRP A 119 -13.64 -1.95 15.67
N ALA A 120 -13.60 -2.27 14.37
CA ALA A 120 -13.19 -1.33 13.33
C ALA A 120 -14.30 -0.31 12.99
N LYS A 121 -13.88 0.82 12.47
CA LYS A 121 -14.75 1.91 12.03
C LYS A 121 -14.57 2.22 10.55
N ARG A 122 -13.33 2.23 10.04
CA ARG A 122 -12.99 2.65 8.68
C ARG A 122 -11.56 2.33 8.29
N GLN A 123 -11.22 2.57 7.04
CA GLN A 123 -9.86 2.52 6.48
C GLN A 123 -9.18 1.17 6.70
N MET A 124 -9.69 0.16 6.01
CA MET A 124 -9.04 -1.16 5.91
C MET A 124 -7.90 -1.07 4.88
N TRP A 125 -6.69 -0.75 5.37
CA TRP A 125 -5.52 -0.51 4.53
C TRP A 125 -4.78 -1.82 4.22
N ALA A 126 -3.50 -1.74 3.80
CA ALA A 126 -2.69 -2.85 3.31
C ALA A 126 -2.78 -4.11 4.18
N PRO A 127 -3.37 -5.22 3.68
CA PRO A 127 -3.46 -6.48 4.41
C PRO A 127 -2.26 -7.38 4.12
N ASP A 128 -2.12 -8.43 4.91
CA ASP A 128 -1.26 -9.56 4.63
C ASP A 128 -1.93 -10.89 4.98
N ALA A 129 -1.40 -12.01 4.48
CA ALA A 129 -1.93 -13.32 4.75
C ALA A 129 -0.85 -14.33 5.16
N ALA A 130 -1.27 -15.33 5.94
CA ALA A 130 -0.42 -16.47 6.28
C ALA A 130 -1.22 -17.78 6.29
N GLU A 131 -0.54 -18.90 6.08
CA GLU A 131 -1.10 -20.23 6.25
C GLU A 131 -0.46 -20.91 7.47
N LYS A 132 -1.28 -21.52 8.31
CA LYS A 132 -0.82 -22.40 9.37
C LYS A 132 -1.83 -23.53 9.63
N ASP A 133 -1.33 -24.77 9.63
CA ASP A 133 -2.09 -25.99 9.97
C ASP A 133 -3.40 -26.13 9.14
N GLY A 134 -3.37 -25.72 7.87
CA GLY A 134 -4.50 -25.78 6.94
C GLY A 134 -5.56 -24.73 7.19
N LYS A 135 -5.22 -23.66 7.91
CA LYS A 135 -6.01 -22.45 8.09
C LYS A 135 -5.30 -21.27 7.46
N TYR A 136 -6.08 -20.31 6.96
CA TYR A 136 -5.58 -19.09 6.35
C TYR A 136 -5.99 -17.92 7.22
N TYR A 137 -5.04 -17.03 7.45
CA TYR A 137 -5.16 -15.86 8.33
C TYR A 137 -4.97 -14.62 7.47
N LEU A 138 -5.93 -13.71 7.52
CA LEU A 138 -5.84 -12.37 6.91
C LEU A 138 -5.59 -11.36 8.02
N PHE A 139 -4.42 -10.73 8.02
CA PHE A 139 -4.04 -9.65 8.93
C PHE A 139 -4.34 -8.32 8.25
N PHE A 140 -4.99 -7.42 8.95
CA PHE A 140 -5.42 -6.16 8.35
C PHE A 140 -5.41 -5.01 9.33
N PRO A 141 -4.90 -3.83 8.93
CA PRO A 141 -5.05 -2.64 9.73
C PRO A 141 -6.41 -2.00 9.45
N ALA A 142 -7.02 -1.47 10.50
CA ALA A 142 -8.18 -0.62 10.41
C ALA A 142 -8.19 0.39 11.54
N LYS A 143 -8.79 1.56 11.33
CA LYS A 143 -9.03 2.53 12.41
C LYS A 143 -10.18 2.05 13.30
N ASP A 144 -9.92 2.05 14.59
CA ASP A 144 -10.90 1.79 15.64
C ASP A 144 -11.87 2.98 15.85
N LYS A 145 -12.70 2.92 16.88
CA LYS A 145 -13.70 3.96 17.18
C LYS A 145 -13.10 5.31 17.57
N ASP A 146 -11.84 5.30 18.00
CA ASP A 146 -11.08 6.47 18.41
C ASP A 146 -10.16 7.00 17.27
N ASP A 147 -10.35 6.48 16.04
CA ASP A 147 -9.56 6.79 14.84
C ASP A 147 -8.08 6.43 14.97
N ILE A 148 -7.77 5.41 15.78
CA ILE A 148 -6.43 4.85 15.97
C ILE A 148 -6.33 3.55 15.18
N PHE A 149 -5.27 3.39 14.37
CA PHE A 149 -5.02 2.14 13.68
C PHE A 149 -4.67 1.02 14.64
N ARG A 150 -5.34 -0.12 14.46
CA ARG A 150 -5.08 -1.41 15.08
C ARG A 150 -4.95 -2.47 14.00
N ILE A 151 -4.27 -3.56 14.30
CA ILE A 151 -4.18 -4.71 13.40
C ILE A 151 -5.13 -5.78 13.89
N GLY A 152 -6.03 -6.21 13.01
CA GLY A 152 -6.94 -7.32 13.23
C GLY A 152 -6.46 -8.59 12.54
N VAL A 153 -7.11 -9.70 12.86
CA VAL A 153 -6.95 -10.96 12.18
C VAL A 153 -8.31 -11.56 11.86
N ALA A 154 -8.44 -12.15 10.68
CA ALA A 154 -9.62 -12.91 10.26
C ALA A 154 -9.18 -14.28 9.74
N ILE A 155 -10.00 -15.32 9.92
CA ILE A 155 -9.62 -16.71 9.67
C ILE A 155 -10.55 -17.32 8.62
N SER A 156 -9.95 -18.16 7.75
CA SER A 156 -10.67 -18.98 6.77
C SER A 156 -10.11 -20.40 6.71
N ASP A 157 -10.94 -21.34 6.24
CA ASP A 157 -10.52 -22.71 5.89
C ASP A 157 -9.98 -22.80 4.45
N LYS A 158 -9.97 -21.67 3.71
CA LYS A 158 -9.54 -21.61 2.31
C LYS A 158 -8.77 -20.32 2.04
N PRO A 159 -7.76 -20.34 1.14
CA PRO A 159 -6.99 -19.15 0.83
C PRO A 159 -7.84 -18.02 0.21
N GLU A 160 -8.86 -18.38 -0.56
CA GLU A 160 -9.78 -17.41 -1.17
C GLU A 160 -10.87 -16.89 -0.23
N GLY A 161 -10.91 -17.31 1.03
CA GLY A 161 -11.94 -16.90 1.97
C GLY A 161 -13.26 -17.67 1.85
N PRO A 162 -14.42 -17.13 2.34
CA PRO A 162 -14.51 -15.88 3.10
C PRO A 162 -13.79 -15.95 4.44
N PHE A 163 -13.35 -14.81 4.95
CA PHE A 163 -12.67 -14.70 6.24
C PHE A 163 -13.62 -14.24 7.33
N THR A 164 -13.49 -14.85 8.51
CA THR A 164 -14.25 -14.49 9.71
C THR A 164 -13.33 -13.72 10.66
N PRO A 165 -13.62 -12.43 10.96
CA PRO A 165 -12.76 -11.62 11.80
C PRO A 165 -12.89 -11.98 13.28
N GLU A 166 -11.80 -11.82 14.04
CA GLU A 166 -11.81 -11.88 15.50
C GLU A 166 -12.57 -10.66 16.07
N GLU A 167 -13.18 -10.85 17.27
CA GLU A 167 -14.00 -9.81 17.92
C GLU A 167 -13.18 -8.57 18.37
N GLN A 168 -11.87 -8.73 18.55
CA GLN A 168 -10.95 -7.70 19.01
C GLN A 168 -9.72 -7.65 18.11
N PRO A 169 -9.03 -6.49 18.00
CA PRO A 169 -7.74 -6.44 17.34
C PRO A 169 -6.70 -7.20 18.15
N ILE A 170 -5.56 -7.52 17.54
CA ILE A 170 -4.40 -8.09 18.23
C ILE A 170 -3.97 -7.11 19.34
N GLU A 171 -3.96 -7.60 20.57
CA GLU A 171 -3.58 -6.80 21.74
C GLU A 171 -2.14 -6.27 21.60
N GLY A 172 -1.95 -4.97 21.86
CA GLY A 172 -0.66 -4.31 21.71
C GLY A 172 -0.30 -3.94 20.26
N SER A 173 -1.19 -4.22 19.28
CA SER A 173 -0.99 -3.78 17.90
C SER A 173 -1.32 -2.30 17.70
N TYR A 174 -0.64 -1.68 16.76
CA TYR A 174 -0.83 -0.29 16.34
C TYR A 174 -0.24 -0.05 14.95
N SER A 175 -0.52 1.13 14.36
CA SER A 175 -0.03 1.49 13.03
C SER A 175 -0.59 0.57 11.94
N ILE A 176 0.14 0.40 10.83
CA ILE A 176 -0.33 -0.19 9.57
C ILE A 176 0.64 -1.21 9.00
N ASP A 177 0.30 -1.76 7.85
CA ASP A 177 1.12 -2.59 6.97
C ASP A 177 1.69 -3.83 7.68
N PRO A 178 0.82 -4.69 8.27
CA PRO A 178 1.30 -5.97 8.78
C PRO A 178 1.87 -6.81 7.63
N ALA A 179 3.02 -7.43 7.86
CA ALA A 179 3.63 -8.42 6.99
C ALA A 179 4.06 -9.62 7.84
N VAL A 180 3.42 -10.77 7.64
CA VAL A 180 3.63 -11.95 8.46
C VAL A 180 4.54 -12.95 7.73
N TYR A 181 5.74 -13.05 8.24
CA TYR A 181 6.76 -13.93 7.70
C TYR A 181 6.85 -15.25 8.48
N LYS A 182 6.76 -16.38 7.78
CA LYS A 182 7.01 -17.73 8.32
C LYS A 182 8.49 -18.08 8.15
N ASP A 183 9.20 -18.22 9.25
CA ASP A 183 10.61 -18.59 9.23
C ASP A 183 10.81 -20.10 9.01
N THR A 184 12.02 -20.47 8.64
CA THR A 184 12.41 -21.86 8.36
C THR A 184 12.34 -22.80 9.57
N ASP A 185 12.35 -22.24 10.79
CA ASP A 185 12.13 -23.00 12.04
C ASP A 185 10.64 -23.22 12.35
N GLY A 186 9.73 -22.66 11.53
CA GLY A 186 8.27 -22.75 11.67
C GLY A 186 7.64 -21.68 12.54
N GLU A 187 8.44 -20.74 13.06
CA GLU A 187 7.93 -19.59 13.80
C GLU A 187 7.43 -18.49 12.86
N TYR A 188 6.52 -17.67 13.35
CA TYR A 188 5.94 -16.57 12.59
C TYR A 188 6.30 -15.23 13.23
N TYR A 189 6.62 -14.27 12.41
CA TYR A 189 6.96 -12.91 12.83
C TYR A 189 6.10 -11.92 12.04
N MET A 190 5.50 -10.96 12.72
CA MET A 190 4.80 -9.84 12.08
C MET A 190 5.71 -8.62 12.10
N TYR A 191 5.98 -8.07 10.90
CA TYR A 191 6.58 -6.76 10.73
C TYR A 191 5.44 -5.77 10.46
N PHE A 192 5.54 -4.55 10.95
CA PHE A 192 4.49 -3.54 10.73
C PHE A 192 4.98 -2.13 11.01
N GLY A 193 4.21 -1.16 10.56
CA GLY A 193 4.43 0.25 10.81
C GLY A 193 4.36 1.09 9.54
N GLY A 194 3.94 2.32 9.70
CA GLY A 194 3.95 3.36 8.67
C GLY A 194 3.78 4.71 9.33
N ILE A 195 4.51 5.71 8.83
CA ILE A 195 4.45 7.09 9.35
C ILE A 195 3.30 7.89 8.71
N TRP A 196 3.13 9.14 9.08
CA TRP A 196 2.06 10.04 8.64
C TRP A 196 0.67 9.46 8.94
N GLY A 197 -0.14 9.22 7.91
CA GLY A 197 -1.45 8.58 8.03
C GLY A 197 -1.44 7.25 8.76
N GLY A 198 -0.32 6.51 8.70
CA GLY A 198 -0.09 5.25 9.42
C GLY A 198 0.18 5.39 10.92
N GLN A 199 0.37 6.60 11.41
CA GLN A 199 0.40 6.94 12.84
C GLN A 199 1.59 6.39 13.65
N LEU A 200 2.62 5.78 13.03
CA LEU A 200 3.75 5.21 13.78
C LEU A 200 4.46 6.27 14.64
N GLN A 201 4.58 7.51 14.15
CA GLN A 201 5.18 8.65 14.86
C GLN A 201 4.44 9.01 16.16
N ARG A 202 3.21 8.54 16.35
CA ARG A 202 2.37 8.78 17.54
C ARG A 202 2.56 7.73 18.64
N TRP A 203 3.46 6.75 18.42
CA TRP A 203 3.68 5.61 19.30
C TRP A 203 5.11 5.51 19.85
N GLN A 204 5.93 6.57 19.75
CA GLN A 204 7.34 6.53 20.15
C GLN A 204 7.54 6.21 21.64
N THR A 205 6.59 6.56 22.50
CA THR A 205 6.64 6.29 23.95
C THR A 205 6.05 4.94 24.35
N GLY A 206 5.51 4.17 23.38
CA GLY A 206 4.74 2.95 23.64
C GLY A 206 3.26 3.21 23.98
N GLU A 207 2.85 4.47 24.08
CA GLU A 207 1.47 4.92 24.27
C GLU A 207 1.11 5.89 23.14
N PHE A 208 -0.16 5.86 22.70
CA PHE A 208 -0.64 6.74 21.66
C PHE A 208 -0.71 8.20 22.15
N VAL A 209 -0.16 9.12 21.34
CA VAL A 209 -0.32 10.57 21.50
C VAL A 209 -0.96 11.16 20.25
N GLU A 210 -1.77 12.22 20.40
CA GLU A 210 -2.47 12.84 19.26
C GLU A 210 -1.53 13.67 18.37
N GLU A 211 -0.49 14.24 18.97
CA GLU A 211 0.50 15.05 18.28
C GLU A 211 1.51 14.16 17.57
N ASP A 212 1.89 14.56 16.35
CA ASP A 212 2.96 13.91 15.61
C ASP A 212 4.32 14.28 16.22
N GLU A 213 5.11 13.27 16.56
CA GLU A 213 6.47 13.43 17.07
C GLU A 213 7.46 12.74 16.13
N TYR A 214 8.48 13.47 15.69
CA TYR A 214 9.55 12.94 14.83
C TYR A 214 10.90 13.19 15.49
N PRO A 215 11.86 12.25 15.37
CA PRO A 215 13.26 12.52 15.71
C PRO A 215 13.81 13.64 14.83
N ALA A 216 14.86 14.34 15.29
CA ALA A 216 15.52 15.36 14.50
C ALA A 216 16.20 14.75 13.25
N ASP A 217 16.48 15.55 12.23
CA ASP A 217 17.04 15.09 10.94
C ASP A 217 18.36 14.30 11.09
N ASP A 218 19.17 14.60 12.11
CA ASP A 218 20.45 13.94 12.41
C ASP A 218 20.33 12.81 13.44
N GLU A 219 19.13 12.51 13.92
CA GLU A 219 18.84 11.39 14.79
C GLU A 219 18.35 10.15 14.00
N PRO A 220 18.45 8.93 14.57
CA PRO A 220 17.93 7.73 13.94
C PRO A 220 16.47 7.89 13.53
N ALA A 221 16.13 7.45 12.31
CA ALA A 221 14.76 7.47 11.82
C ALA A 221 13.84 6.55 12.63
N LEU A 222 12.52 6.81 12.58
CA LEU A 222 11.53 5.90 13.14
C LEU A 222 11.66 4.52 12.50
N SER A 223 11.76 3.49 13.34
CA SER A 223 11.94 2.11 12.92
C SER A 223 10.59 1.41 12.74
N PRO A 224 10.44 0.55 11.70
CA PRO A 224 9.37 -0.43 11.66
C PRO A 224 9.44 -1.35 12.89
N LYS A 225 8.37 -2.05 13.17
CA LYS A 225 8.26 -2.94 14.33
C LYS A 225 8.27 -4.40 13.90
N ILE A 226 8.74 -5.27 14.79
CA ILE A 226 8.65 -6.72 14.67
C ILE A 226 8.15 -7.30 15.98
N ALA A 227 7.26 -8.29 15.88
CA ALA A 227 6.87 -9.14 17.01
C ALA A 227 6.76 -10.59 16.57
N LYS A 228 7.23 -11.51 17.41
CA LYS A 228 6.94 -12.94 17.24
C LYS A 228 5.45 -13.18 17.51
N MET A 229 4.80 -13.93 16.62
CA MET A 229 3.40 -14.32 16.79
C MET A 229 3.26 -15.49 17.76
N SER A 230 2.11 -15.57 18.44
CA SER A 230 1.69 -16.75 19.19
C SER A 230 1.46 -17.95 18.30
N ASP A 231 1.40 -19.15 18.90
CA ASP A 231 1.19 -20.39 18.16
C ASP A 231 -0.11 -20.44 17.35
N ASP A 232 -1.14 -19.73 17.80
CA ASP A 232 -2.44 -19.64 17.10
C ASP A 232 -2.53 -18.48 16.10
N LEU A 233 -1.48 -17.65 15.98
CA LEU A 233 -1.40 -16.45 15.16
C LEU A 233 -2.42 -15.35 15.53
N LEU A 234 -3.05 -15.39 16.69
CA LEU A 234 -4.08 -14.44 17.10
C LEU A 234 -3.56 -13.33 18.01
N SER A 235 -2.31 -13.44 18.46
CA SER A 235 -1.69 -12.48 19.37
C SER A 235 -0.19 -12.42 19.17
N PHE A 236 0.45 -11.42 19.78
CA PHE A 236 1.89 -11.39 19.90
C PHE A 236 2.36 -12.30 21.05
N ALA A 237 3.41 -13.08 20.83
CA ALA A 237 4.10 -13.85 21.87
C ALA A 237 5.09 -13.00 22.68
N GLU A 238 5.41 -11.82 22.21
CA GLU A 238 6.31 -10.84 22.82
C GLU A 238 5.89 -9.42 22.48
N GLU A 239 6.36 -8.44 23.25
CA GLU A 239 6.17 -7.02 22.93
C GLU A 239 6.86 -6.65 21.61
N PRO A 240 6.25 -5.82 20.76
CA PRO A 240 6.87 -5.32 19.55
C PRO A 240 8.22 -4.63 19.81
N LYS A 241 9.19 -4.90 18.94
CA LYS A 241 10.55 -4.35 18.99
C LYS A 241 10.85 -3.55 17.74
N ASP A 242 11.80 -2.63 17.82
CA ASP A 242 12.31 -1.91 16.65
C ASP A 242 13.09 -2.82 15.73
N VAL A 243 12.87 -2.66 14.42
CA VAL A 243 13.72 -3.24 13.37
C VAL A 243 14.76 -2.21 13.02
N GLU A 244 16.02 -2.49 13.36
CA GLU A 244 17.12 -1.57 13.11
C GLU A 244 17.61 -1.70 11.67
N ILE A 245 17.59 -0.57 10.93
CA ILE A 245 18.11 -0.46 9.56
C ILE A 245 19.37 0.40 9.61
N LEU A 246 20.49 -0.20 9.19
CA LEU A 246 21.83 0.41 9.21
C LEU A 246 22.26 0.81 7.79
N ASP A 247 23.08 1.83 7.71
CA ASP A 247 23.81 2.19 6.49
C ASP A 247 24.99 1.24 6.22
N GLU A 248 25.75 1.48 5.17
CA GLU A 248 26.93 0.71 4.78
C GLU A 248 28.10 0.80 5.78
N ASN A 249 28.07 1.75 6.71
CA ASN A 249 29.07 1.94 7.77
C ASN A 249 28.65 1.26 9.08
N GLY A 250 27.42 0.73 9.14
CA GLY A 250 26.85 0.14 10.33
C GLY A 250 26.24 1.14 11.31
N GLU A 251 25.94 2.36 10.85
CA GLU A 251 25.25 3.39 11.62
C GLU A 251 23.76 3.42 11.27
N PRO A 252 22.86 3.72 12.21
CA PRO A 252 21.43 3.85 11.92
C PRO A 252 21.15 4.89 10.84
N ILE A 253 20.22 4.58 9.93
CA ILE A 253 19.74 5.55 8.95
C ILE A 253 18.98 6.67 9.68
N THR A 254 19.28 7.93 9.31
CA THR A 254 18.75 9.11 9.99
C THR A 254 17.40 9.59 9.43
N THR A 255 16.67 10.37 10.22
CA THR A 255 15.36 10.94 9.84
C THR A 255 15.42 11.80 8.58
N GLY A 256 16.52 12.57 8.39
CA GLY A 256 16.72 13.44 7.22
C GLY A 256 17.09 12.68 5.93
N ASP A 257 17.35 11.38 6.00
CA ASP A 257 17.71 10.57 4.83
C ASP A 257 16.46 9.99 4.14
N ASN A 258 15.74 10.85 3.44
CA ASN A 258 14.49 10.50 2.77
C ASN A 258 14.61 9.41 1.70
N ASP A 259 15.80 9.24 1.11
CA ASP A 259 16.02 8.24 0.06
C ASP A 259 16.16 6.82 0.63
N ARG A 260 16.48 6.68 1.92
CA ARG A 260 16.80 5.39 2.53
C ARG A 260 15.99 5.08 3.79
N ARG A 261 15.49 6.09 4.53
CA ARG A 261 14.74 5.86 5.75
C ARG A 261 13.42 5.15 5.50
N PHE A 262 13.01 4.34 6.47
CA PHE A 262 11.71 3.69 6.46
C PHE A 262 10.55 4.71 6.41
N PHE A 263 9.56 4.40 5.59
CA PHE A 263 8.28 5.11 5.55
C PHE A 263 7.12 4.17 5.92
N GLU A 264 6.94 3.07 5.14
CA GLU A 264 5.88 2.08 5.30
C GLU A 264 6.19 0.80 4.50
N ALA A 265 5.21 -0.09 4.32
CA ALA A 265 5.27 -1.22 3.40
C ALA A 265 6.36 -2.25 3.75
N ALA A 266 6.47 -2.63 5.02
CA ALA A 266 7.40 -3.66 5.46
C ALA A 266 7.12 -5.00 4.76
N TRP A 267 8.18 -5.69 4.30
CA TRP A 267 8.13 -7.04 3.77
C TRP A 267 9.40 -7.82 4.06
N VAL A 268 9.30 -9.13 4.27
CA VAL A 268 10.48 -9.98 4.47
C VAL A 268 10.40 -11.24 3.63
N HIS A 269 11.52 -11.59 3.01
CA HIS A 269 11.73 -12.90 2.40
C HIS A 269 13.16 -13.41 2.67
N GLN A 270 13.39 -14.69 2.45
CA GLN A 270 14.73 -15.28 2.52
C GLN A 270 15.26 -15.61 1.12
N TYR A 271 16.52 -15.27 0.90
CA TYR A 271 17.27 -15.69 -0.27
C TYR A 271 18.69 -16.07 0.14
N ASN A 272 19.16 -17.27 -0.29
CA ASN A 272 20.49 -17.80 0.05
C ASN A 272 20.83 -17.79 1.56
N GLY A 273 19.82 -18.04 2.41
CA GLY A 273 19.97 -18.10 3.87
C GLY A 273 20.16 -16.75 4.55
N LYS A 274 19.87 -15.64 3.86
CA LYS A 274 19.82 -14.28 4.40
C LYS A 274 18.39 -13.77 4.41
N TYR A 275 18.09 -12.88 5.34
CA TYR A 275 16.81 -12.18 5.45
C TYR A 275 16.90 -10.87 4.68
N TYR A 276 15.99 -10.67 3.75
CA TYR A 276 15.83 -9.44 2.97
C TYR A 276 14.62 -8.70 3.51
N PHE A 277 14.87 -7.63 4.21
CA PHE A 277 13.84 -6.70 4.67
C PHE A 277 13.68 -5.60 3.63
N SER A 278 12.52 -5.49 3.01
CA SER A 278 12.23 -4.46 2.01
C SER A 278 11.08 -3.56 2.48
N TYR A 279 11.08 -2.30 2.01
CA TYR A 279 10.18 -1.27 2.50
C TYR A 279 10.09 -0.09 1.53
N SER A 280 9.04 0.70 1.64
CA SER A 280 8.92 2.00 0.98
C SER A 280 9.73 3.05 1.75
N THR A 281 10.51 3.85 1.03
CA THR A 281 11.36 4.88 1.64
C THR A 281 10.61 6.18 1.81
N GLY A 282 11.13 7.06 2.64
CA GLY A 282 10.69 8.42 2.92
C GLY A 282 9.88 9.11 1.82
N ASP A 283 10.12 10.37 1.56
CA ASP A 283 9.32 11.13 0.59
C ASP A 283 9.61 10.78 -0.89
N THR A 284 10.58 9.89 -1.14
CA THR A 284 10.97 9.45 -2.49
C THR A 284 10.21 8.21 -2.96
N HIS A 285 9.60 7.47 -2.03
CA HIS A 285 8.80 6.26 -2.31
C HIS A 285 9.48 5.21 -3.21
N ASN A 286 10.80 5.03 -3.05
CA ASN A 286 11.48 3.87 -3.59
C ASN A 286 11.04 2.62 -2.81
N ILE A 287 10.98 1.46 -3.46
CA ILE A 287 11.06 0.20 -2.72
C ILE A 287 12.54 -0.12 -2.53
N ALA A 288 13.02 0.05 -1.31
CA ALA A 288 14.39 -0.24 -0.90
C ALA A 288 14.47 -1.57 -0.16
N TYR A 289 15.71 -2.07 0.05
CA TYR A 289 15.92 -3.27 0.84
C TYR A 289 17.22 -3.22 1.64
N ALA A 290 17.21 -3.98 2.72
CA ALA A 290 18.34 -4.22 3.61
C ALA A 290 18.47 -5.73 3.91
N ILE A 291 19.68 -6.20 4.21
CA ILE A 291 19.96 -7.62 4.44
C ILE A 291 20.42 -7.82 5.88
N GLY A 292 19.90 -8.87 6.53
CA GLY A 292 20.26 -9.29 7.88
C GLY A 292 20.51 -10.79 8.00
N ASP A 293 20.99 -11.21 9.16
CA ASP A 293 21.30 -12.61 9.50
C ASP A 293 20.23 -13.27 10.38
N SER A 294 19.24 -12.52 10.80
CA SER A 294 18.14 -12.98 11.65
C SER A 294 16.86 -12.23 11.34
N PRO A 295 15.66 -12.77 11.68
CA PRO A 295 14.40 -12.05 11.49
C PRO A 295 14.35 -10.72 12.25
N TYR A 296 15.06 -10.61 13.35
CA TYR A 296 15.12 -9.36 14.14
C TYR A 296 16.14 -8.35 13.60
N GLY A 297 16.90 -8.68 12.56
CA GLY A 297 18.00 -7.87 12.07
C GLY A 297 19.23 -7.91 13.02
N PRO A 298 20.04 -6.82 13.13
CA PRO A 298 19.90 -5.59 12.33
C PRO A 298 20.03 -5.86 10.82
N PHE A 299 19.43 -4.99 10.03
CA PHE A 299 19.47 -5.09 8.56
C PHE A 299 20.34 -3.98 8.00
N THR A 300 21.30 -4.31 7.14
CA THR A 300 22.16 -3.34 6.46
C THR A 300 21.61 -3.01 5.07
N TYR A 301 21.35 -1.74 4.81
CA TYR A 301 20.87 -1.22 3.54
C TYR A 301 21.71 -1.68 2.36
N GLN A 302 21.08 -2.11 1.27
CA GLN A 302 21.74 -2.62 0.08
C GLN A 302 21.41 -1.83 -1.19
N GLY A 303 20.27 -1.17 -1.26
CA GLY A 303 19.88 -0.40 -2.43
C GLY A 303 18.38 -0.36 -2.65
N VAL A 304 18.02 -0.02 -3.89
CA VAL A 304 16.64 0.12 -4.37
C VAL A 304 16.26 -1.10 -5.22
N ILE A 305 15.09 -1.68 -4.95
CA ILE A 305 14.48 -2.73 -5.78
C ILE A 305 13.70 -2.09 -6.93
N LEU A 306 12.81 -1.15 -6.60
CA LEU A 306 11.97 -0.47 -7.58
C LEU A 306 12.04 1.04 -7.37
N GLU A 307 12.36 1.78 -8.44
CA GLU A 307 12.29 3.24 -8.46
C GLU A 307 10.85 3.73 -8.36
N PRO A 308 10.60 5.04 -8.06
CA PRO A 308 9.27 5.58 -7.91
C PRO A 308 8.36 5.25 -9.10
N VAL A 309 7.11 4.95 -8.80
CA VAL A 309 6.08 4.60 -9.78
C VAL A 309 5.23 5.82 -10.14
N VAL A 310 4.33 5.67 -11.11
CA VAL A 310 3.28 6.69 -11.33
C VAL A 310 2.32 6.67 -10.14
N GLY A 311 2.12 7.82 -9.53
CA GLY A 311 1.37 7.98 -8.26
C GLY A 311 2.29 8.37 -7.12
N TRP A 312 1.73 8.48 -5.90
CA TRP A 312 2.50 8.94 -4.76
C TRP A 312 2.99 7.81 -3.86
N THR A 313 2.17 6.77 -3.61
CA THR A 313 2.56 5.63 -2.78
C THR A 313 3.19 4.51 -3.60
N ASN A 314 4.01 3.69 -2.96
CA ASN A 314 4.53 2.44 -3.51
C ASN A 314 4.59 1.40 -2.39
N HIS A 315 3.88 0.28 -2.58
CA HIS A 315 3.83 -0.85 -1.66
C HIS A 315 3.98 -2.14 -2.44
N HIS A 316 4.55 -3.17 -1.81
CA HIS A 316 4.97 -4.38 -2.53
C HIS A 316 4.91 -5.64 -1.68
N SER A 317 5.02 -6.76 -2.37
CA SER A 317 5.41 -8.05 -1.81
C SER A 317 6.37 -8.77 -2.76
N ILE A 318 7.13 -9.71 -2.24
CA ILE A 318 8.10 -10.51 -3.02
C ILE A 318 7.85 -11.98 -2.72
N VAL A 319 7.63 -12.77 -3.78
CA VAL A 319 7.32 -14.20 -3.67
C VAL A 319 8.15 -15.00 -4.64
N GLU A 320 8.55 -16.22 -4.21
CA GLU A 320 9.12 -17.22 -5.09
C GLU A 320 8.03 -18.13 -5.65
N TYR A 321 8.06 -18.35 -6.96
CA TYR A 321 7.21 -19.31 -7.63
C TYR A 321 8.03 -20.10 -8.66
N GLU A 322 8.10 -21.44 -8.53
CA GLU A 322 8.83 -22.34 -9.43
C GLU A 322 10.31 -21.96 -9.68
N GLY A 323 10.99 -21.45 -8.65
CA GLY A 323 12.41 -21.06 -8.70
C GLY A 323 12.69 -19.71 -9.30
N LYS A 324 11.67 -18.91 -9.56
CA LYS A 324 11.74 -17.52 -9.97
C LYS A 324 11.15 -16.62 -8.89
N TRP A 325 11.63 -15.39 -8.84
CA TRP A 325 11.18 -14.41 -7.87
C TRP A 325 10.38 -13.30 -8.54
N TYR A 326 9.27 -12.91 -7.94
CA TYR A 326 8.36 -11.89 -8.48
C TYR A 326 8.12 -10.81 -7.45
N LEU A 327 8.20 -9.55 -7.90
CA LEU A 327 7.75 -8.37 -7.20
C LEU A 327 6.32 -8.07 -7.62
N PHE A 328 5.40 -8.08 -6.66
CA PHE A 328 4.08 -7.50 -6.81
C PHE A 328 4.13 -6.10 -6.23
N TYR A 329 3.61 -5.13 -6.96
CA TYR A 329 3.60 -3.73 -6.57
C TYR A 329 2.35 -3.04 -7.11
N HIS A 330 2.11 -1.78 -6.77
CA HIS A 330 1.06 -0.99 -7.39
C HIS A 330 1.59 0.29 -8.02
N ASP A 331 0.82 0.85 -8.93
CA ASP A 331 0.93 2.22 -9.41
C ASP A 331 -0.46 2.82 -9.72
N SER A 332 -0.49 4.10 -10.07
CA SER A 332 -1.73 4.81 -10.42
C SER A 332 -1.88 5.05 -11.93
N SER A 333 -1.19 4.28 -12.78
CA SER A 333 -1.23 4.48 -14.24
C SER A 333 -2.61 4.25 -14.84
N LEU A 334 -3.38 3.30 -14.30
CA LEU A 334 -4.75 2.99 -14.76
C LEU A 334 -5.73 4.14 -14.52
N SER A 335 -5.47 5.01 -13.55
CA SER A 335 -6.32 6.14 -13.16
C SER A 335 -5.78 7.50 -13.57
N ASP A 336 -4.81 7.56 -14.50
CA ASP A 336 -4.12 8.77 -14.90
C ASP A 336 -3.43 9.50 -13.71
N GLY A 337 -2.85 8.74 -12.79
CA GLY A 337 -2.04 9.24 -11.67
C GLY A 337 -2.82 9.64 -10.41
N LYS A 338 -4.09 9.26 -10.26
CA LYS A 338 -4.84 9.48 -9.00
C LYS A 338 -4.30 8.57 -7.92
N THR A 339 -3.66 9.15 -6.90
CA THR A 339 -2.90 8.41 -5.89
C THR A 339 -3.73 7.41 -5.07
N TYR A 340 -5.04 7.59 -4.98
CA TYR A 340 -5.97 6.73 -4.24
C TYR A 340 -6.78 5.79 -5.14
N LEU A 341 -6.44 5.68 -6.44
CA LEU A 341 -7.04 4.74 -7.39
C LEU A 341 -5.91 3.99 -8.11
N ARG A 342 -5.35 3.04 -7.42
CA ARG A 342 -4.13 2.31 -7.80
C ARG A 342 -4.48 1.00 -8.50
N SER A 343 -3.50 0.39 -9.13
CA SER A 343 -3.63 -0.92 -9.77
C SER A 343 -2.42 -1.79 -9.49
N MET A 344 -2.66 -3.04 -9.08
CA MET A 344 -1.60 -3.99 -8.81
C MET A 344 -0.97 -4.48 -10.12
N LYS A 345 0.35 -4.64 -10.08
CA LYS A 345 1.21 -5.09 -11.17
C LYS A 345 2.23 -6.08 -10.68
N MET A 346 2.93 -6.74 -11.59
CA MET A 346 3.95 -7.73 -11.26
C MET A 346 5.15 -7.62 -12.21
N MET A 347 6.36 -7.85 -11.70
CA MET A 347 7.59 -7.99 -12.48
C MET A 347 8.46 -9.10 -11.90
N GLU A 348 9.23 -9.81 -12.76
CA GLU A 348 10.23 -10.79 -12.33
C GLU A 348 11.45 -10.07 -11.74
N ILE A 349 11.94 -10.53 -10.56
CA ILE A 349 13.14 -10.02 -9.88
C ILE A 349 14.35 -10.85 -10.31
N GLU A 350 15.46 -10.19 -10.52
CA GLU A 350 16.75 -10.84 -10.74
C GLU A 350 17.73 -10.53 -9.58
N TYR A 351 18.40 -11.58 -9.09
CA TYR A 351 19.53 -11.46 -8.17
C TYR A 351 20.85 -11.56 -8.94
N ASP A 352 21.84 -10.80 -8.54
CA ASP A 352 23.22 -10.97 -9.03
C ASP A 352 23.96 -12.10 -8.30
N GLU A 353 25.23 -12.32 -8.68
CA GLU A 353 26.08 -13.38 -8.11
C GLU A 353 26.36 -13.17 -6.60
N ASP A 354 26.26 -11.95 -6.12
CA ASP A 354 26.45 -11.55 -4.70
C ASP A 354 25.13 -11.59 -3.90
N GLY A 355 24.01 -11.91 -4.56
CA GLY A 355 22.68 -11.92 -3.97
C GLY A 355 22.02 -10.56 -3.90
N LYS A 356 22.52 -9.54 -4.59
CA LYS A 356 21.86 -8.23 -4.66
C LYS A 356 20.74 -8.24 -5.68
N ILE A 357 19.65 -7.59 -5.33
CA ILE A 357 18.51 -7.40 -6.24
C ILE A 357 18.87 -6.31 -7.25
N LYS A 358 18.66 -6.58 -8.54
CA LYS A 358 18.84 -5.58 -9.59
C LYS A 358 17.72 -4.55 -9.51
N THR A 359 18.07 -3.27 -9.48
CA THR A 359 17.12 -2.17 -9.50
C THR A 359 16.27 -2.19 -10.77
N MET A 360 14.98 -1.98 -10.60
CA MET A 360 13.97 -1.96 -11.66
C MET A 360 13.28 -0.60 -11.74
N GLN A 361 12.72 -0.33 -12.92
CA GLN A 361 11.83 0.79 -13.18
C GLN A 361 10.46 0.24 -13.62
N SER A 362 9.38 0.86 -13.20
CA SER A 362 8.03 0.48 -13.61
C SER A 362 7.67 1.02 -14.99
N TYR A 363 8.36 2.07 -15.43
CA TYR A 363 8.16 2.72 -16.74
C TYR A 363 9.45 3.36 -17.26
N THR A 364 9.43 3.72 -18.52
CA THR A 364 10.48 4.51 -19.19
C THR A 364 9.81 5.67 -19.93
N GLU A 365 10.33 6.88 -19.74
CA GLU A 365 9.93 8.04 -20.55
C GLU A 365 10.47 7.87 -21.98
N LEU A 366 9.61 8.14 -22.97
CA LEU A 366 9.98 8.10 -24.38
C LEU A 366 10.34 9.52 -24.84
N ASP A 367 11.51 9.68 -25.49
CA ASP A 367 12.00 10.94 -26.04
C ASP A 367 11.11 11.52 -27.17
#